data_134c52f85c8c32a042ef4fce39424e2d
#
_entry.id   134c52f85c8c32a042ef4fce39424e2d
#
_cell.length_a   1.000
_cell.length_b   1.000
_cell.length_c   1.000
_cell.angle_alpha   90.00
_cell.angle_beta   90.00
_cell.angle_gamma   90.00
#
_symmetry.space_group_name_H-M   'P 1'
#
loop_
_entity.id
_entity.type
_entity.pdbx_description
1 polymer ?
#
loop_
_entity_poly.entity_id
_entity_poly.type
_entity_poly.pdbx_seq_one_letter_code
_entity_poly.pdbx_strand_id
1 'polypeptide(L)'
;HCHTKMSDMDGVTEAKALVKRAYEWGHPAIAITDHGVVQAFPEANHCFDAWGGCVPKDSDFKVLYGMEAYLVDDLKGMVTNPKKQSLDGRFVVFDIETTGFSPLTCKIIEIGAVLVENGKITDRFSTFVNPQVPIPFRIEQLTSINDSMVMNARPIEEILPEFLKFCEGATMVAHNADFDMSFIIENCNRMGIPNDFTYVDTV
;
A
#
# COMPACT_ATOMS: atom_id res chain seq x y z
N HIS A 1 8.98 17.13 -5.61
CA HIS A 1 9.64 16.10 -4.78
C HIS A 1 11.10 16.50 -4.51
N CYS A 2 11.34 17.34 -3.50
CA CYS A 2 12.67 17.66 -3.03
C CYS A 2 12.71 17.42 -1.52
N HIS A 3 13.18 16.24 -1.15
CA HIS A 3 13.15 15.73 0.21
C HIS A 3 14.49 15.89 0.89
N THR A 4 14.46 16.39 2.12
CA THR A 4 15.61 16.48 3.01
C THR A 4 15.68 15.26 3.92
N LYS A 5 16.73 15.18 4.77
CA LYS A 5 16.82 14.17 5.84
C LYS A 5 15.66 14.21 6.85
N MET A 6 14.76 15.19 6.76
CA MET A 6 13.57 15.27 7.62
C MET A 6 12.40 14.41 7.08
N SER A 7 12.49 13.95 5.82
CA SER A 7 11.63 12.89 5.28
C SER A 7 12.18 11.54 5.71
N ASP A 8 11.66 10.99 6.82
CA ASP A 8 12.10 9.71 7.37
C ASP A 8 12.08 8.59 6.31
N MET A 9 13.15 7.78 6.28
CA MET A 9 13.33 6.63 5.39
C MET A 9 13.39 6.96 3.89
N ASP A 10 13.40 8.26 3.50
CA ASP A 10 13.41 8.69 2.10
C ASP A 10 14.57 9.65 1.80
N GLY A 11 14.67 10.77 2.53
CA GLY A 11 15.70 11.76 2.31
C GLY A 11 16.95 11.55 3.19
N VAL A 12 18.15 11.81 2.62
CA VAL A 12 19.41 11.73 3.38
C VAL A 12 20.18 13.05 3.39
N THR A 13 19.77 14.03 2.58
CA THR A 13 20.49 15.29 2.37
C THR A 13 19.98 16.38 3.31
N GLU A 14 20.91 17.13 3.94
CA GLU A 14 20.55 18.30 4.75
C GLU A 14 19.94 19.42 3.91
N ALA A 15 18.94 20.13 4.45
CA ALA A 15 18.28 21.23 3.74
C ALA A 15 19.28 22.31 3.29
N LYS A 16 20.22 22.68 4.16
CA LYS A 16 21.30 23.63 3.83
C LYS A 16 22.15 23.18 2.65
N ALA A 17 22.47 21.90 2.54
CA ALA A 17 23.24 21.35 1.43
C ALA A 17 22.48 21.43 0.09
N LEU A 18 21.18 21.16 0.11
CA LEU A 18 20.31 21.28 -1.06
C LEU A 18 20.19 22.73 -1.53
N VAL A 19 19.90 23.65 -0.60
CA VAL A 19 19.77 25.08 -0.90
C VAL A 19 21.07 25.63 -1.49
N LYS A 20 22.22 25.32 -0.85
CA LYS A 20 23.54 25.72 -1.32
C LYS A 20 23.82 25.21 -2.72
N ARG A 21 23.55 23.95 -3.01
CA ARG A 21 23.80 23.31 -4.31
C ARG A 21 22.92 23.92 -5.41
N ALA A 22 21.65 24.17 -5.14
CA ALA A 22 20.75 24.82 -6.10
C ALA A 22 21.21 26.25 -6.42
N TYR A 23 21.66 27.02 -5.42
CA TYR A 23 22.23 28.34 -5.62
C TYR A 23 23.51 28.30 -6.47
N GLU A 24 24.48 27.41 -6.13
CA GLU A 24 25.73 27.23 -6.87
C GLU A 24 25.51 26.84 -8.35
N TRP A 25 24.45 26.10 -8.64
CA TRP A 25 24.07 25.73 -10.00
C TRP A 25 23.34 26.84 -10.78
N GLY A 26 23.09 27.98 -10.15
CA GLY A 26 22.42 29.10 -10.77
C GLY A 26 20.93 28.92 -10.95
N HIS A 27 20.29 28.05 -10.19
CA HIS A 27 18.84 27.95 -10.17
C HIS A 27 18.23 29.25 -9.61
N PRO A 28 17.08 29.71 -10.11
CA PRO A 28 16.41 30.88 -9.54
C PRO A 28 15.74 30.61 -8.19
N ALA A 29 15.43 29.35 -7.90
CA ALA A 29 14.78 28.91 -6.67
C ALA A 29 14.96 27.42 -6.44
N ILE A 30 14.67 26.97 -5.20
CA ILE A 30 14.46 25.59 -4.83
C ILE A 30 13.20 25.47 -3.97
N ALA A 31 12.39 24.41 -4.17
CA ALA A 31 11.31 24.05 -3.26
C ALA A 31 11.79 22.97 -2.29
N ILE A 32 11.51 23.11 -1.00
CA ILE A 32 11.68 22.05 0.01
C ILE A 32 10.30 21.49 0.30
N THR A 33 10.12 20.19 0.05
CA THR A 33 8.79 19.53 0.07
C THR A 33 8.88 18.16 0.74
N ASP A 34 9.25 18.15 2.02
CA ASP A 34 9.36 16.91 2.79
C ASP A 34 8.00 16.23 3.00
N HIS A 35 8.02 14.92 3.22
CA HIS A 35 6.82 14.11 3.46
C HIS A 35 6.18 14.46 4.81
N GLY A 36 5.01 15.09 4.77
CA GLY A 36 4.16 15.36 5.94
C GLY A 36 4.77 16.25 7.01
N VAL A 37 5.96 16.83 6.77
CA VAL A 37 6.72 17.58 7.78
C VAL A 37 7.29 18.90 7.24
N VAL A 38 7.60 19.83 8.17
CA VAL A 38 8.13 21.16 7.87
C VAL A 38 9.43 21.49 8.62
N GLN A 39 10.04 20.49 9.25
CA GLN A 39 11.20 20.64 10.12
C GLN A 39 12.45 21.19 9.42
N ALA A 40 12.54 21.04 8.10
CA ALA A 40 13.65 21.58 7.31
C ALA A 40 13.58 23.11 7.11
N PHE A 41 12.43 23.77 7.35
CA PHE A 41 12.24 25.19 7.04
C PHE A 41 13.18 26.12 7.81
N PRO A 42 13.40 25.97 9.13
CA PRO A 42 14.36 26.81 9.84
C PRO A 42 15.78 26.69 9.26
N GLU A 43 16.23 25.47 8.97
CA GLU A 43 17.57 25.23 8.40
C GLU A 43 17.71 25.88 7.00
N ALA A 44 16.69 25.73 6.16
CA ALA A 44 16.67 26.34 4.83
C ALA A 44 16.64 27.87 4.91
N ASN A 45 15.89 28.44 5.86
CA ASN A 45 15.82 29.90 6.07
C ASN A 45 17.16 30.47 6.57
N HIS A 46 17.85 29.77 7.45
CA HIS A 46 19.17 30.15 7.95
C HIS A 46 20.26 30.19 6.85
N CYS A 47 19.99 29.67 5.66
CA CYS A 47 20.90 29.82 4.52
C CYS A 47 21.10 31.28 4.08
N PHE A 48 20.19 32.20 4.45
CA PHE A 48 20.27 33.62 4.14
C PHE A 48 20.78 34.46 5.30
N ASP A 49 21.19 33.88 6.42
CA ASP A 49 21.67 34.61 7.58
C ASP A 49 23.01 35.29 7.29
N ALA A 50 23.21 36.46 7.93
CA ALA A 50 24.46 37.19 7.82
C ALA A 50 25.66 36.42 8.36
N TRP A 51 25.45 35.48 9.31
CA TRP A 51 26.46 34.66 9.94
C TRP A 51 26.19 33.18 9.62
N GLY A 52 27.05 32.62 8.79
CA GLY A 52 26.97 31.18 8.46
C GLY A 52 25.94 30.80 7.37
N GLY A 53 25.29 31.75 6.78
CA GLY A 53 24.44 31.53 5.60
C GLY A 53 25.25 31.04 4.39
N CYS A 54 24.60 30.35 3.47
CA CYS A 54 25.23 29.83 2.24
C CYS A 54 24.74 30.52 0.97
N VAL A 55 23.77 31.43 1.09
CA VAL A 55 23.22 32.26 0.03
C VAL A 55 23.33 33.76 0.45
N PRO A 56 23.85 34.65 -0.41
CA PRO A 56 23.87 36.07 -0.11
C PRO A 56 22.46 36.61 0.20
N LYS A 57 22.32 37.43 1.23
CA LYS A 57 21.04 37.95 1.69
C LYS A 57 20.33 38.84 0.65
N ASP A 58 21.10 39.47 -0.21
CA ASP A 58 20.64 40.34 -1.30
C ASP A 58 20.47 39.60 -2.64
N SER A 59 20.58 38.29 -2.63
CA SER A 59 20.37 37.44 -3.81
C SER A 59 18.89 37.38 -4.17
N ASP A 60 18.61 37.33 -5.49
CA ASP A 60 17.27 37.03 -6.00
C ASP A 60 16.85 35.56 -5.88
N PHE A 61 17.75 34.67 -5.43
CA PHE A 61 17.47 33.25 -5.21
C PHE A 61 16.41 33.06 -4.11
N LYS A 62 15.47 32.14 -4.33
CA LYS A 62 14.35 31.91 -3.40
C LYS A 62 14.30 30.45 -2.93
N VAL A 63 13.92 30.28 -1.68
CA VAL A 63 13.46 28.98 -1.15
C VAL A 63 11.94 29.02 -1.08
N LEU A 64 11.30 28.05 -1.73
CA LEU A 64 9.86 27.83 -1.65
C LEU A 64 9.61 26.77 -0.60
N TYR A 65 8.79 27.09 0.38
CA TYR A 65 8.45 26.24 1.49
C TYR A 65 7.15 25.50 1.18
N GLY A 66 7.23 24.20 1.07
CA GLY A 66 6.11 23.32 0.77
C GLY A 66 6.16 22.04 1.60
N MET A 67 5.18 21.20 1.43
CA MET A 67 5.08 19.92 2.09
C MET A 67 4.33 18.97 1.17
N GLU A 68 4.76 17.71 1.07
CA GLU A 68 3.95 16.66 0.50
C GLU A 68 2.92 16.21 1.54
N ALA A 69 1.72 16.80 1.41
CA ALA A 69 0.63 16.51 2.34
C ALA A 69 -0.03 15.17 2.02
N TYR A 70 -0.39 14.43 3.05
CA TYR A 70 -1.24 13.25 2.92
C TYR A 70 -2.71 13.69 2.97
N LEU A 71 -3.41 13.49 1.85
CA LEU A 71 -4.86 13.71 1.82
C LEU A 71 -5.56 12.44 2.33
N VAL A 72 -6.19 12.55 3.48
CA VAL A 72 -7.01 11.48 4.07
C VAL A 72 -8.48 11.81 3.85
N ASP A 73 -9.24 10.87 3.30
CA ASP A 73 -10.69 10.97 3.21
C ASP A 73 -11.33 10.32 4.45
N ASP A 74 -11.56 11.12 5.48
CA ASP A 74 -12.21 10.68 6.73
C ASP A 74 -13.67 10.21 6.53
N LEU A 75 -14.24 10.43 5.35
CA LEU A 75 -15.59 9.95 5.02
C LEU A 75 -15.58 8.53 4.44
N LYS A 76 -14.41 8.03 4.01
CA LYS A 76 -14.26 6.64 3.58
C LYS A 76 -14.29 5.74 4.83
N GLY A 77 -15.39 5.03 5.00
CA GLY A 77 -15.50 4.06 6.11
C GLY A 77 -14.50 2.92 5.95
N MET A 78 -13.82 2.53 7.05
CA MET A 78 -12.95 1.35 7.08
C MET A 78 -13.70 0.04 6.80
N VAL A 79 -15.04 0.06 6.91
CA VAL A 79 -15.89 -1.11 6.71
C VAL A 79 -16.76 -0.92 5.49
N THR A 80 -16.60 -1.80 4.53
CA THR A 80 -17.48 -1.87 3.36
C THR A 80 -18.66 -2.79 3.65
N ASN A 81 -19.87 -2.36 3.28
CA ASN A 81 -21.13 -3.08 3.46
C ASN A 81 -21.35 -3.54 4.92
N PRO A 82 -21.41 -2.61 5.89
CA PRO A 82 -21.54 -2.97 7.30
C PRO A 82 -22.91 -3.60 7.60
N LYS A 83 -22.91 -4.73 8.31
CA LYS A 83 -24.11 -5.48 8.72
C LYS A 83 -24.25 -5.55 10.25
N LYS A 84 -23.78 -4.52 10.97
CA LYS A 84 -23.78 -4.43 12.47
C LYS A 84 -22.95 -5.53 13.13
N GLN A 85 -21.79 -5.85 12.56
CA GLN A 85 -20.84 -6.82 13.13
C GLN A 85 -20.31 -6.35 14.49
N SER A 86 -20.13 -7.31 15.42
CA SER A 86 -19.45 -7.06 16.70
C SER A 86 -17.93 -7.15 16.51
N LEU A 87 -17.19 -6.35 17.28
CA LEU A 87 -15.73 -6.47 17.38
C LEU A 87 -15.27 -7.79 18.04
N ASP A 88 -16.16 -8.43 18.81
CA ASP A 88 -15.94 -9.77 19.38
C ASP A 88 -16.39 -10.91 18.43
N GLY A 89 -16.67 -10.56 17.16
CA GLY A 89 -17.14 -11.49 16.14
C GLY A 89 -16.04 -12.39 15.59
N ARG A 90 -16.42 -13.09 14.51
CA ARG A 90 -15.50 -13.89 13.69
C ARG A 90 -14.92 -13.03 12.59
N PHE A 91 -13.59 -13.09 12.43
CA PHE A 91 -12.86 -12.38 11.39
C PHE A 91 -12.01 -13.34 10.59
N VAL A 92 -12.02 -13.23 9.28
CA VAL A 92 -11.04 -13.88 8.41
C VAL A 92 -10.09 -12.81 7.92
N VAL A 93 -8.88 -12.82 8.47
CA VAL A 93 -7.79 -11.94 8.01
C VAL A 93 -7.08 -12.68 6.90
N PHE A 94 -7.00 -12.08 5.72
CA PHE A 94 -6.49 -12.76 4.52
C PHE A 94 -5.66 -11.81 3.65
N ASP A 95 -4.88 -12.42 2.80
CA ASP A 95 -4.05 -11.78 1.79
C ASP A 95 -3.97 -12.69 0.56
N ILE A 96 -3.79 -12.11 -0.63
CA ILE A 96 -3.64 -12.86 -1.87
C ILE A 96 -2.38 -12.44 -2.63
N GLU A 97 -1.75 -13.41 -3.30
CA GLU A 97 -0.73 -13.12 -4.29
C GLU A 97 -1.31 -13.33 -5.70
N THR A 98 -0.86 -12.49 -6.64
CA THR A 98 -1.44 -12.43 -7.97
C THR A 98 -0.38 -12.28 -9.05
N THR A 99 -0.72 -12.59 -10.31
CA THR A 99 0.17 -12.37 -11.47
C THR A 99 0.31 -10.91 -11.89
N GLY A 100 -0.36 -9.97 -11.18
CA GLY A 100 -0.32 -8.53 -11.46
C GLY A 100 -1.50 -7.81 -10.83
N PHE A 101 -1.70 -6.53 -11.14
CA PHE A 101 -2.56 -5.63 -10.36
C PHE A 101 -4.03 -5.54 -10.82
N SER A 102 -4.38 -6.06 -11.99
CA SER A 102 -5.74 -5.94 -12.55
C SER A 102 -6.54 -7.21 -12.38
N PRO A 103 -7.66 -7.20 -11.62
CA PRO A 103 -8.51 -8.38 -11.44
C PRO A 103 -9.15 -8.88 -12.74
N LEU A 104 -9.26 -8.00 -13.76
CA LEU A 104 -9.83 -8.35 -15.05
C LEU A 104 -8.89 -9.21 -15.91
N THR A 105 -7.58 -9.00 -15.80
CA THR A 105 -6.57 -9.60 -16.69
C THR A 105 -5.56 -10.48 -15.95
N CYS A 106 -5.36 -10.27 -14.66
CA CYS A 106 -4.42 -11.03 -13.83
C CYS A 106 -5.13 -12.14 -13.05
N LYS A 107 -4.35 -13.04 -12.47
CA LYS A 107 -4.84 -14.25 -11.81
C LYS A 107 -4.29 -14.32 -10.39
N ILE A 108 -5.06 -14.93 -9.47
CA ILE A 108 -4.60 -15.29 -8.13
C ILE A 108 -3.63 -16.48 -8.25
N ILE A 109 -2.53 -16.44 -7.48
CA ILE A 109 -1.53 -17.51 -7.40
C ILE A 109 -1.38 -18.10 -6.00
N GLU A 110 -1.82 -17.37 -4.96
CA GLU A 110 -1.90 -17.85 -3.58
C GLU A 110 -3.04 -17.18 -2.84
N ILE A 111 -3.65 -17.87 -1.89
CA ILE A 111 -4.57 -17.33 -0.89
C ILE A 111 -4.07 -17.78 0.47
N GLY A 112 -3.75 -16.83 1.35
CA GLY A 112 -3.42 -17.03 2.75
C GLY A 112 -4.47 -16.40 3.66
N ALA A 113 -4.99 -17.14 4.65
CA ALA A 113 -5.97 -16.61 5.57
C ALA A 113 -5.87 -17.25 6.96
N VAL A 114 -6.32 -16.51 7.96
CA VAL A 114 -6.51 -17.00 9.32
C VAL A 114 -7.90 -16.65 9.82
N LEU A 115 -8.54 -17.59 10.50
CA LEU A 115 -9.78 -17.33 11.23
C LEU A 115 -9.44 -16.85 12.65
N VAL A 116 -9.98 -15.71 13.03
CA VAL A 116 -9.81 -15.12 14.37
C VAL A 116 -11.15 -15.09 15.08
N GLU A 117 -11.22 -15.67 16.26
CA GLU A 117 -12.38 -15.67 17.14
C GLU A 117 -11.95 -15.30 18.56
N ASN A 118 -12.65 -14.35 19.18
CA ASN A 118 -12.31 -13.86 20.52
C ASN A 118 -10.83 -13.44 20.66
N GLY A 119 -10.28 -12.80 19.63
CA GLY A 119 -8.88 -12.34 19.60
C GLY A 119 -7.82 -13.43 19.47
N LYS A 120 -8.22 -14.68 19.11
CA LYS A 120 -7.30 -15.82 18.92
C LYS A 120 -7.46 -16.41 17.51
N ILE A 121 -6.35 -16.81 16.92
CA ILE A 121 -6.37 -17.57 15.67
C ILE A 121 -6.85 -18.99 16.00
N THR A 122 -7.98 -19.37 15.40
CA THR A 122 -8.63 -20.69 15.62
C THR A 122 -8.47 -21.62 14.45
N ASP A 123 -8.26 -21.09 13.23
CA ASP A 123 -8.07 -21.90 12.02
C ASP A 123 -7.21 -21.17 11.00
N ARG A 124 -6.72 -21.89 9.96
CA ARG A 124 -5.86 -21.36 8.91
C ARG A 124 -6.26 -21.95 7.56
N PHE A 125 -6.19 -21.11 6.54
CA PHE A 125 -6.32 -21.49 5.15
C PHE A 125 -5.09 -20.98 4.40
N SER A 126 -4.38 -21.85 3.69
CA SER A 126 -3.24 -21.45 2.87
C SER A 126 -3.13 -22.43 1.71
N THR A 127 -3.14 -21.88 0.49
CA THR A 127 -3.05 -22.70 -0.71
C THR A 127 -2.51 -21.93 -1.90
N PHE A 128 -1.67 -22.57 -2.69
CA PHE A 128 -1.36 -22.08 -4.03
C PHE A 128 -2.54 -22.31 -4.97
N VAL A 129 -2.63 -21.45 -5.97
CA VAL A 129 -3.64 -21.50 -7.03
C VAL A 129 -2.92 -21.55 -8.37
N ASN A 130 -3.29 -22.49 -9.22
CA ASN A 130 -2.77 -22.55 -10.59
C ASN A 130 -3.40 -21.44 -11.43
N PRO A 131 -2.64 -20.41 -11.86
CA PRO A 131 -3.18 -19.32 -12.66
C PRO A 131 -3.48 -19.73 -14.11
N GLN A 132 -3.00 -20.89 -14.56
CA GLN A 132 -3.07 -21.39 -15.94
C GLN A 132 -2.42 -20.46 -16.97
N VAL A 133 -1.58 -19.55 -16.50
CA VAL A 133 -0.75 -18.64 -17.29
C VAL A 133 0.62 -18.50 -16.63
N PRO A 134 1.69 -18.21 -17.38
CA PRO A 134 3.00 -17.98 -16.79
C PRO A 134 3.01 -16.82 -15.79
N ILE A 135 3.74 -16.96 -14.70
CA ILE A 135 3.97 -15.90 -13.73
C ILE A 135 5.03 -14.93 -14.28
N PRO A 136 4.74 -13.63 -14.41
CA PRO A 136 5.72 -12.67 -14.87
C PRO A 136 6.94 -12.62 -13.94
N PHE A 137 8.15 -12.56 -14.49
CA PHE A 137 9.41 -12.54 -13.73
C PHE A 137 9.44 -11.49 -12.61
N ARG A 138 8.85 -10.30 -12.86
CA ARG A 138 8.74 -9.25 -11.85
C ARG A 138 7.89 -9.68 -10.65
N ILE A 139 6.85 -10.46 -10.88
CA ILE A 139 5.98 -10.99 -9.81
C ILE A 139 6.73 -12.10 -9.04
N GLU A 140 7.42 -12.98 -9.74
CA GLU A 140 8.29 -13.98 -9.10
C GLU A 140 9.34 -13.33 -8.19
N GLN A 141 9.96 -12.23 -8.62
CA GLN A 141 10.90 -11.48 -7.78
C GLN A 141 10.23 -10.85 -6.55
N LEU A 142 8.98 -10.40 -6.67
CA LEU A 142 8.24 -9.74 -5.60
C LEU A 142 7.72 -10.73 -4.56
N THR A 143 7.09 -11.82 -5.03
CA THR A 143 6.36 -12.79 -4.18
C THR A 143 7.19 -14.02 -3.82
N SER A 144 8.29 -14.26 -4.55
CA SER A 144 9.08 -15.49 -4.53
C SER A 144 8.30 -16.74 -4.99
N ILE A 145 7.13 -16.58 -5.60
CA ILE A 145 6.31 -17.67 -6.15
C ILE A 145 6.64 -17.80 -7.64
N ASN A 146 7.00 -19.01 -8.07
CA ASN A 146 7.32 -19.31 -9.45
C ASN A 146 6.37 -20.37 -10.04
N ASP A 147 6.43 -20.54 -11.36
CA ASP A 147 5.57 -21.49 -12.10
C ASP A 147 5.63 -22.91 -11.54
N SER A 148 6.80 -23.39 -11.10
CA SER A 148 6.95 -24.75 -10.59
C SER A 148 6.19 -25.01 -9.29
N MET A 149 5.94 -23.97 -8.49
CA MET A 149 5.19 -24.04 -7.23
C MET A 149 3.69 -24.16 -7.47
N VAL A 150 3.19 -23.52 -8.53
CA VAL A 150 1.74 -23.40 -8.79
C VAL A 150 1.22 -24.36 -9.88
N MET A 151 2.10 -24.91 -10.73
CA MET A 151 1.70 -25.72 -11.88
C MET A 151 0.86 -26.95 -11.55
N ASN A 152 1.06 -27.54 -10.36
CA ASN A 152 0.30 -28.69 -9.88
C ASN A 152 -0.78 -28.32 -8.86
N ALA A 153 -0.96 -27.01 -8.58
CA ALA A 153 -2.04 -26.55 -7.73
C ALA A 153 -3.40 -26.63 -8.45
N ARG A 154 -4.46 -26.61 -7.67
CA ARG A 154 -5.82 -26.56 -8.20
C ARG A 154 -6.13 -25.17 -8.76
N PRO A 155 -6.98 -25.06 -9.79
CA PRO A 155 -7.39 -23.75 -10.33
C PRO A 155 -8.33 -23.01 -9.37
N ILE A 156 -8.52 -21.71 -9.63
CA ILE A 156 -9.33 -20.83 -8.75
C ILE A 156 -10.80 -21.29 -8.65
N GLU A 157 -11.32 -21.94 -9.70
CA GLU A 157 -12.68 -22.46 -9.73
C GLU A 157 -12.95 -23.54 -8.68
N GLU A 158 -11.92 -24.25 -8.25
CA GLU A 158 -12.02 -25.24 -7.18
C GLU A 158 -11.70 -24.64 -5.81
N ILE A 159 -10.72 -23.72 -5.75
CA ILE A 159 -10.24 -23.14 -4.50
C ILE A 159 -11.21 -22.09 -3.95
N LEU A 160 -11.78 -21.25 -4.79
CA LEU A 160 -12.63 -20.14 -4.35
C LEU A 160 -13.85 -20.60 -3.53
N PRO A 161 -14.60 -21.63 -3.93
CA PRO A 161 -15.70 -22.13 -3.10
C PRO A 161 -15.27 -22.60 -1.71
N GLU A 162 -14.09 -23.23 -1.60
CA GLU A 162 -13.53 -23.68 -0.31
C GLU A 162 -13.13 -22.47 0.56
N PHE A 163 -12.49 -21.46 -0.04
CA PHE A 163 -12.14 -20.22 0.65
C PHE A 163 -13.39 -19.46 1.13
N LEU A 164 -14.42 -19.35 0.29
CA LEU A 164 -15.68 -18.71 0.67
C LEU A 164 -16.38 -19.47 1.80
N LYS A 165 -16.33 -20.78 1.80
CA LYS A 165 -16.83 -21.61 2.91
C LYS A 165 -16.04 -21.36 4.21
N PHE A 166 -14.72 -21.20 4.12
CA PHE A 166 -13.87 -20.80 5.25
C PHE A 166 -14.26 -19.43 5.80
N CYS A 167 -14.67 -18.50 4.94
CA CYS A 167 -15.13 -17.15 5.31
C CYS A 167 -16.58 -17.09 5.83
N GLU A 168 -17.33 -18.20 5.79
CA GLU A 168 -18.76 -18.20 6.10
C GLU A 168 -19.03 -17.70 7.54
N GLY A 169 -19.90 -16.68 7.66
CA GLY A 169 -20.26 -16.06 8.94
C GLY A 169 -19.17 -15.19 9.59
N ALA A 170 -18.09 -14.92 8.88
CA ALA A 170 -17.02 -14.04 9.33
C ALA A 170 -17.01 -12.70 8.56
N THR A 171 -16.46 -11.67 9.20
CA THR A 171 -16.08 -10.41 8.52
C THR A 171 -14.69 -10.59 7.91
N MET A 172 -14.55 -10.29 6.63
CA MET A 172 -13.26 -10.36 5.94
C MET A 172 -12.41 -9.15 6.28
N VAL A 173 -11.12 -9.33 6.43
CA VAL A 173 -10.15 -8.26 6.79
C VAL A 173 -8.92 -8.41 5.90
N ALA A 174 -8.50 -7.34 5.25
CA ALA A 174 -7.26 -7.31 4.50
C ALA A 174 -6.58 -5.94 4.61
N HIS A 175 -5.31 -5.87 4.24
CA HIS A 175 -4.54 -4.62 4.19
C HIS A 175 -4.56 -4.08 2.76
N ASN A 176 -5.10 -2.86 2.56
CA ASN A 176 -5.49 -2.35 1.24
C ASN A 176 -6.55 -3.27 0.59
N ALA A 177 -7.58 -3.56 1.38
CA ALA A 177 -8.57 -4.61 1.12
C ALA A 177 -9.28 -4.51 -0.23
N ASP A 178 -9.39 -3.31 -0.81
CA ASP A 178 -9.98 -3.10 -2.14
C ASP A 178 -9.20 -3.88 -3.22
N PHE A 179 -7.89 -4.07 -3.05
CA PHE A 179 -7.08 -4.87 -3.97
C PHE A 179 -7.51 -6.35 -3.92
N ASP A 180 -7.41 -6.98 -2.76
CA ASP A 180 -7.71 -8.41 -2.58
C ASP A 180 -9.16 -8.71 -2.91
N MET A 181 -10.07 -7.89 -2.37
CA MET A 181 -11.51 -8.06 -2.59
C MET A 181 -11.90 -7.89 -4.06
N SER A 182 -11.21 -7.03 -4.82
CA SER A 182 -11.48 -6.88 -6.25
C SER A 182 -11.25 -8.18 -7.02
N PHE A 183 -10.21 -8.94 -6.68
CA PHE A 183 -9.93 -10.26 -7.28
C PHE A 183 -10.94 -11.31 -6.83
N ILE A 184 -11.28 -11.35 -5.54
CA ILE A 184 -12.29 -12.27 -5.02
C ILE A 184 -13.65 -12.01 -5.69
N ILE A 185 -14.11 -10.76 -5.71
CA ILE A 185 -15.39 -10.35 -6.31
C ILE A 185 -15.42 -10.68 -7.81
N GLU A 186 -14.35 -10.37 -8.55
CA GLU A 186 -14.29 -10.63 -9.98
C GLU A 186 -14.36 -12.13 -10.29
N ASN A 187 -13.67 -12.99 -9.51
CA ASN A 187 -13.77 -14.43 -9.68
C ASN A 187 -15.16 -14.95 -9.27
N CYS A 188 -15.79 -14.42 -8.23
CA CYS A 188 -17.17 -14.72 -7.89
C CYS A 188 -18.12 -14.39 -9.06
N ASN A 189 -17.97 -13.20 -9.65
CA ASN A 189 -18.79 -12.76 -10.78
C ASN A 189 -18.64 -13.72 -11.98
N ARG A 190 -17.41 -14.12 -12.32
CA ARG A 190 -17.15 -15.08 -13.41
C ARG A 190 -17.78 -16.45 -13.17
N MET A 191 -17.85 -16.86 -11.91
CA MET A 191 -18.43 -18.14 -11.50
C MET A 191 -19.93 -18.07 -11.17
N GLY A 192 -20.55 -16.88 -11.23
CA GLY A 192 -21.96 -16.68 -10.86
C GLY A 192 -22.22 -16.90 -9.36
N ILE A 193 -21.22 -16.69 -8.50
CA ILE A 193 -21.34 -16.82 -7.04
C ILE A 193 -21.78 -15.47 -6.47
N PRO A 194 -22.81 -15.43 -5.59
CA PRO A 194 -23.20 -14.20 -4.88
C PRO A 194 -22.03 -13.63 -4.05
N ASN A 195 -21.87 -12.30 -4.07
CA ASN A 195 -20.71 -11.63 -3.49
C ASN A 195 -21.06 -10.43 -2.58
N ASP A 196 -22.07 -10.61 -1.73
CA ASP A 196 -22.49 -9.62 -0.72
C ASP A 196 -21.56 -9.66 0.50
N PHE A 197 -20.27 -9.35 0.31
CA PHE A 197 -19.27 -9.39 1.37
C PHE A 197 -19.30 -8.16 2.26
N THR A 198 -19.05 -8.37 3.56
CA THR A 198 -18.63 -7.32 4.47
C THR A 198 -17.13 -7.46 4.71
N TYR A 199 -16.39 -6.38 4.50
CA TYR A 199 -14.94 -6.41 4.75
C TYR A 199 -14.43 -5.12 5.37
N VAL A 200 -13.30 -5.24 6.05
CA VAL A 200 -12.58 -4.17 6.74
C VAL A 200 -11.25 -3.97 6.03
N ASP A 201 -10.94 -2.71 5.73
CA ASP A 201 -9.62 -2.28 5.30
C ASP A 201 -8.81 -1.82 6.51
N THR A 202 -7.54 -2.25 6.60
CA THR A 202 -6.64 -1.86 7.69
C THR A 202 -5.67 -0.74 7.29
N VAL A 203 -5.84 -0.13 6.11
CA VAL A 203 -5.10 1.08 5.68
C VAL A 203 -5.75 2.33 6.21
#